data_a49164db57440ae2eeb4dd2362ce7380
#
_entry.id   a49164db57440ae2eeb4dd2362ce7380
#
_cell.length_a   1.000
_cell.length_b   1.000
_cell.length_c   1.000
_cell.angle_alpha   90.00
_cell.angle_beta   90.00
_cell.angle_gamma   90.00
#
_symmetry.space_group_name_H-M   'P 1'
#
loop_
_entity.id
_entity.type
_entity.pdbx_description
1 polymer ?
#
loop_
_entity_poly.entity_id
_entity_poly.type
_entity_poly.pdbx_seq_one_letter_code
_entity_poly.pdbx_strand_id
1 'polypeptide(L)'
;MTAQRNTLDAAITRSASALFAAQRPDGHWVFELEADATIPAEYILLRHYLGEPVDAALEAKIARYLRRIQSARHHGWPLYHDGAFDISATIKAYYALKMIGDAPDAPHMARARAAVLAAGGAEAGNVFPRIQLALYGAGPWSAVPTIPPELMLAPRWFPVHLSKI
;
A
#
# COMPACT_ATOMS: atom_id res chain seq x y z
N MET A 1 22.45 -11.60 37.16
CA MET A 1 21.11 -12.02 36.70
C MET A 1 19.98 -11.20 37.35
N THR A 2 20.09 -10.73 38.59
CA THR A 2 19.03 -9.97 39.32
C THR A 2 18.78 -8.57 38.73
N ALA A 3 19.82 -7.81 38.35
CA ALA A 3 19.68 -6.45 37.78
C ALA A 3 18.95 -6.45 36.42
N GLN A 4 19.15 -7.45 35.60
CA GLN A 4 18.53 -7.60 34.30
C GLN A 4 17.04 -7.99 34.41
N ARG A 5 16.66 -8.78 35.43
CA ARG A 5 15.24 -9.05 35.76
C ARG A 5 14.53 -7.77 36.22
N ASN A 6 15.15 -6.99 37.08
CA ASN A 6 14.54 -5.74 37.60
C ASN A 6 14.30 -4.72 36.45
N THR A 7 15.17 -4.66 35.44
CA THR A 7 14.97 -3.80 34.25
C THR A 7 13.85 -4.31 33.36
N LEU A 8 13.70 -5.63 33.20
CA LEU A 8 12.62 -6.23 32.44
C LEU A 8 11.27 -6.02 33.13
N ASP A 9 11.18 -6.32 34.44
CA ASP A 9 9.95 -6.13 35.21
C ASP A 9 9.50 -4.65 35.21
N ALA A 10 10.45 -3.72 35.33
CA ALA A 10 10.17 -2.29 35.20
C ALA A 10 9.70 -1.89 33.80
N ALA A 11 10.24 -2.51 32.75
CA ALA A 11 9.79 -2.27 31.36
C ALA A 11 8.37 -2.81 31.14
N ILE A 12 8.08 -4.03 31.60
CA ILE A 12 6.76 -4.64 31.52
C ILE A 12 5.72 -3.78 32.26
N THR A 13 6.04 -3.36 33.51
CA THR A 13 5.14 -2.51 34.29
C THR A 13 4.84 -1.18 33.59
N ARG A 14 5.85 -0.51 33.05
CA ARG A 14 5.65 0.75 32.31
C ARG A 14 4.78 0.54 31.06
N SER A 15 5.04 -0.50 30.27
CA SER A 15 4.29 -0.80 29.07
C SER A 15 2.83 -1.14 29.38
N ALA A 16 2.59 -1.98 30.40
CA ALA A 16 1.24 -2.32 30.84
C ALA A 16 0.49 -1.06 31.34
N SER A 17 1.15 -0.23 32.15
CA SER A 17 0.55 1.01 32.64
C SER A 17 0.19 1.97 31.51
N ALA A 18 1.04 2.09 30.50
CA ALA A 18 0.77 2.93 29.32
C ALA A 18 -0.41 2.40 28.49
N LEU A 19 -0.50 1.08 28.31
CA LEU A 19 -1.64 0.46 27.62
C LEU A 19 -2.95 0.68 28.39
N PHE A 20 -2.96 0.43 29.68
CA PHE A 20 -4.17 0.67 30.50
C PHE A 20 -4.56 2.15 30.54
N ALA A 21 -3.60 3.07 30.55
CA ALA A 21 -3.88 4.50 30.47
C ALA A 21 -4.49 4.93 29.11
N ALA A 22 -4.19 4.19 28.03
CA ALA A 22 -4.75 4.43 26.69
C ALA A 22 -6.10 3.72 26.48
N GLN A 23 -6.53 2.86 27.40
CA GLN A 23 -7.80 2.14 27.28
C GLN A 23 -8.99 3.11 27.36
N ARG A 24 -9.95 2.94 26.48
CA ARG A 24 -11.20 3.71 26.49
C ARG A 24 -12.12 3.26 27.62
N PRO A 25 -13.08 4.13 28.09
CA PRO A 25 -13.97 3.79 29.18
C PRO A 25 -14.81 2.52 28.98
N ASP A 26 -15.07 2.14 27.73
CA ASP A 26 -15.80 0.92 27.35
C ASP A 26 -14.90 -0.31 27.17
N GLY A 27 -13.60 -0.19 27.51
CA GLY A 27 -12.66 -1.30 27.61
C GLY A 27 -11.85 -1.60 26.34
N HIS A 28 -12.10 -0.92 25.22
CA HIS A 28 -11.33 -1.12 24.00
C HIS A 28 -10.13 -0.17 23.85
N TRP A 29 -9.23 -0.47 22.91
CA TRP A 29 -8.13 0.39 22.49
C TRP A 29 -8.31 0.82 21.04
N VAL A 30 -7.99 2.08 20.77
CA VAL A 30 -7.91 2.64 19.40
C VAL A 30 -6.56 3.31 19.24
N PHE A 31 -5.81 2.84 18.28
CA PHE A 31 -4.54 3.45 17.86
C PHE A 31 -4.64 3.86 16.39
N GLU A 32 -3.89 4.89 16.02
CA GLU A 32 -3.76 5.25 14.62
C GLU A 32 -3.08 4.10 13.85
N LEU A 33 -3.67 3.74 12.71
CA LEU A 33 -3.10 2.78 11.79
C LEU A 33 -2.39 3.56 10.70
N GLU A 34 -1.07 3.49 10.64
CA GLU A 34 -0.32 4.02 9.51
C GLU A 34 -0.52 3.08 8.31
N ALA A 35 -1.22 3.57 7.29
CA ALA A 35 -1.40 2.83 6.05
C ALA A 35 -0.08 2.77 5.28
N ASP A 36 0.13 1.67 4.54
CA ASP A 36 1.17 1.63 3.53
C ASP A 36 0.88 2.60 2.36
N ALA A 37 1.77 2.66 1.38
CA ALA A 37 1.61 3.55 0.24
C ALA A 37 0.40 3.21 -0.64
N THR A 38 -0.16 1.99 -0.57
CA THR A 38 -1.22 1.55 -1.48
C THR A 38 -2.52 2.29 -1.23
N ILE A 39 -2.93 2.44 0.03
CA ILE A 39 -4.20 3.07 0.40
C ILE A 39 -4.26 4.55 -0.05
N PRO A 40 -3.29 5.43 0.32
CA PRO A 40 -3.33 6.81 -0.13
C PRO A 40 -3.15 6.96 -1.65
N ALA A 41 -2.37 6.07 -2.29
CA ALA A 41 -2.23 6.07 -3.74
C ALA A 41 -3.53 5.69 -4.44
N GLU A 42 -4.20 4.62 -4.01
CA GLU A 42 -5.48 4.18 -4.57
C GLU A 42 -6.60 5.19 -4.33
N TYR A 43 -6.59 5.90 -3.21
CA TYR A 43 -7.53 6.99 -2.95
C TYR A 43 -7.44 8.08 -4.02
N ILE A 44 -6.23 8.56 -4.34
CA ILE A 44 -6.02 9.54 -5.42
C ILE A 44 -6.50 8.98 -6.76
N LEU A 45 -6.05 7.77 -7.10
CA LEU A 45 -6.40 7.15 -8.36
C LEU A 45 -7.91 6.96 -8.50
N LEU A 46 -8.62 6.51 -7.45
CA LEU A 46 -10.07 6.36 -7.50
C LEU A 46 -10.79 7.69 -7.78
N ARG A 47 -10.42 8.75 -7.07
CA ARG A 47 -11.06 10.06 -7.25
C ARG A 47 -10.86 10.61 -8.67
N HIS A 48 -9.63 10.52 -9.19
CA HIS A 48 -9.35 10.92 -10.58
C HIS A 48 -10.11 10.04 -11.58
N TYR A 49 -10.22 8.74 -11.35
CA TYR A 49 -10.98 7.83 -12.22
C TYR A 49 -12.47 8.17 -12.26
N LEU A 50 -13.04 8.53 -11.12
CA LEU A 50 -14.45 8.95 -11.00
C LEU A 50 -14.71 10.37 -11.55
N GLY A 51 -13.66 11.11 -11.92
CA GLY A 51 -13.79 12.49 -12.38
C GLY A 51 -14.26 13.46 -11.29
N GLU A 52 -13.98 13.13 -10.02
CA GLU A 52 -14.33 14.00 -8.90
C GLU A 52 -13.49 15.29 -8.91
N PRO A 53 -14.02 16.41 -8.37
CA PRO A 53 -13.25 17.63 -8.22
C PRO A 53 -11.96 17.40 -7.43
N VAL A 54 -10.84 17.91 -7.93
CA VAL A 54 -9.54 17.78 -7.30
C VAL A 54 -9.48 18.57 -6.00
N ASP A 55 -9.21 17.90 -4.89
CA ASP A 55 -8.83 18.54 -3.63
C ASP A 55 -7.30 18.70 -3.59
N ALA A 56 -6.81 19.81 -4.16
CA ALA A 56 -5.39 20.09 -4.26
C ALA A 56 -4.68 20.13 -2.90
N ALA A 57 -5.38 20.54 -1.83
CA ALA A 57 -4.79 20.59 -0.49
C ALA A 57 -4.56 19.19 0.09
N LEU A 58 -5.53 18.29 -0.10
CA LEU A 58 -5.43 16.91 0.33
C LEU A 58 -4.40 16.15 -0.52
N GLU A 59 -4.44 16.31 -1.84
CA GLU A 59 -3.48 15.67 -2.75
C GLU A 59 -2.04 16.09 -2.45
N ALA A 60 -1.80 17.37 -2.17
CA ALA A 60 -0.48 17.84 -1.75
C ALA A 60 0.01 17.21 -0.44
N LYS A 61 -0.91 16.95 0.52
CA LYS A 61 -0.56 16.24 1.76
C LYS A 61 -0.22 14.78 1.49
N ILE A 62 -1.01 14.10 0.68
CA ILE A 62 -0.78 12.69 0.29
C ILE A 62 0.53 12.58 -0.49
N ALA A 63 0.78 13.45 -1.46
CA ALA A 63 2.04 13.46 -2.21
C ALA A 63 3.26 13.65 -1.30
N ARG A 64 3.18 14.56 -0.33
CA ARG A 64 4.23 14.76 0.67
C ARG A 64 4.46 13.50 1.51
N TYR A 65 3.39 12.84 1.93
CA TYR A 65 3.46 11.57 2.67
C TYR A 65 4.12 10.49 1.83
N LEU A 66 3.66 10.24 0.61
CA LEU A 66 4.22 9.24 -0.29
C LEU A 66 5.72 9.47 -0.54
N ARG A 67 6.13 10.70 -0.84
CA ARG A 67 7.56 11.03 -1.03
C ARG A 67 8.39 10.79 0.25
N ARG A 68 7.82 11.08 1.43
CA ARG A 68 8.49 10.88 2.73
C ARG A 68 8.76 9.42 3.03
N ILE A 69 7.79 8.52 2.73
CA ILE A 69 7.89 7.10 3.04
C ILE A 69 8.57 6.28 1.94
N GLN A 70 9.00 6.91 0.84
CA GLN A 70 9.79 6.23 -0.18
C GLN A 70 11.11 5.75 0.42
N SER A 71 11.42 4.47 0.28
CA SER A 71 12.64 3.89 0.83
C SER A 71 13.91 4.44 0.15
N ALA A 72 14.83 4.94 0.94
CA ALA A 72 16.16 5.33 0.45
C ALA A 72 17.00 4.12 0.00
N ARG A 73 16.70 2.91 0.51
CA ARG A 73 17.47 1.68 0.25
C ARG A 73 17.14 1.07 -1.11
N HIS A 74 15.85 0.96 -1.45
CA HIS A 74 15.40 0.28 -2.67
C HIS A 74 14.58 1.20 -3.59
N HIS A 75 14.40 2.46 -3.21
CA HIS A 75 13.77 3.52 -4.02
C HIS A 75 12.29 3.32 -4.38
N GLY A 76 11.66 2.27 -3.85
CA GLY A 76 10.23 2.00 -3.97
C GLY A 76 9.53 2.13 -2.62
N TRP A 77 8.33 1.55 -2.52
CA TRP A 77 7.51 1.55 -1.33
C TRP A 77 7.31 0.13 -0.80
N PRO A 78 7.61 -0.10 0.48
CA PRO A 78 7.32 -1.36 1.15
C PRO A 78 5.86 -1.37 1.65
N LEU A 79 5.37 -2.55 2.07
CA LEU A 79 4.05 -2.73 2.69
C LEU A 79 4.04 -2.39 4.20
N TYR A 80 5.20 -2.21 4.81
CA TYR A 80 5.35 -1.83 6.23
C TYR A 80 6.69 -1.09 6.43
N HIS A 81 6.81 -0.39 7.55
CA HIS A 81 8.01 0.40 7.86
C HIS A 81 9.28 -0.44 7.76
N ASP A 82 10.28 0.08 7.04
CA ASP A 82 11.56 -0.60 6.74
C ASP A 82 11.44 -1.98 6.05
N GLY A 83 10.28 -2.31 5.50
CA GLY A 83 10.03 -3.54 4.77
C GLY A 83 10.85 -3.70 3.49
N ALA A 84 10.72 -4.85 2.86
CA ALA A 84 11.31 -5.12 1.56
C ALA A 84 10.58 -4.34 0.45
N PHE A 85 11.24 -4.19 -0.69
CA PHE A 85 10.63 -3.63 -1.90
C PHE A 85 9.37 -4.42 -2.29
N ASP A 86 8.26 -3.72 -2.45
CA ASP A 86 7.05 -4.28 -3.04
C ASP A 86 6.76 -3.58 -4.37
N ILE A 87 6.75 -4.36 -5.45
CA ILE A 87 6.57 -3.82 -6.80
C ILE A 87 5.17 -3.25 -6.99
N SER A 88 4.15 -3.89 -6.42
CA SER A 88 2.75 -3.48 -6.59
C SER A 88 2.46 -2.17 -5.87
N ALA A 89 2.93 -2.01 -4.64
CA ALA A 89 2.86 -0.75 -3.90
C ALA A 89 3.64 0.35 -4.62
N THR A 90 4.81 0.02 -5.17
CA THR A 90 5.66 0.97 -5.89
C THR A 90 5.00 1.48 -7.17
N ILE A 91 4.38 0.60 -7.96
CA ILE A 91 3.64 0.99 -9.17
C ILE A 91 2.48 1.94 -8.82
N LYS A 92 1.69 1.61 -7.80
CA LYS A 92 0.55 2.42 -7.36
C LYS A 92 0.99 3.80 -6.88
N ALA A 93 1.98 3.87 -5.99
CA ALA A 93 2.51 5.13 -5.47
C ALA A 93 3.13 5.99 -6.58
N TYR A 94 3.92 5.39 -7.46
CA TYR A 94 4.48 6.08 -8.62
C TYR A 94 3.39 6.68 -9.51
N TYR A 95 2.36 5.90 -9.83
CA TYR A 95 1.30 6.34 -10.72
C TYR A 95 0.44 7.43 -10.08
N ALA A 96 0.14 7.32 -8.78
CA ALA A 96 -0.57 8.36 -8.05
C ALA A 96 0.22 9.68 -7.99
N LEU A 97 1.51 9.65 -7.72
CA LEU A 97 2.37 10.84 -7.74
C LEU A 97 2.40 11.49 -9.13
N LYS A 98 2.47 10.67 -10.19
CA LYS A 98 2.38 11.16 -11.56
C LYS A 98 1.04 11.85 -11.85
N MET A 99 -0.07 11.28 -11.36
CA MET A 99 -1.41 11.88 -11.50
C MET A 99 -1.56 13.22 -10.77
N ILE A 100 -0.91 13.37 -9.62
CA ILE A 100 -0.90 14.63 -8.85
C ILE A 100 -0.02 15.70 -9.54
N GLY A 101 0.86 15.31 -10.47
CA GLY A 101 1.69 16.23 -11.25
C GLY A 101 3.19 16.11 -11.00
N ASP A 102 3.68 15.07 -10.31
CA ASP A 102 5.11 14.85 -10.20
C ASP A 102 5.71 14.52 -11.56
N ALA A 103 6.75 15.28 -11.93
CA ALA A 103 7.43 15.05 -13.20
C ALA A 103 8.13 13.68 -13.23
N PRO A 104 8.00 12.89 -14.31
CA PRO A 104 8.60 11.56 -14.39
C PRO A 104 10.13 11.53 -14.28
N ASP A 105 10.79 12.65 -14.57
CA ASP A 105 12.24 12.87 -14.46
C ASP A 105 12.67 13.41 -13.09
N ALA A 106 11.74 13.76 -12.22
CA ALA A 106 12.06 14.13 -10.84
C ALA A 106 12.88 13.01 -10.17
N PRO A 107 13.90 13.33 -9.36
CA PRO A 107 14.84 12.32 -8.85
C PRO A 107 14.20 11.15 -8.13
N HIS A 108 13.15 11.39 -7.34
CA HIS A 108 12.40 10.33 -6.64
C HIS A 108 11.58 9.47 -7.61
N MET A 109 10.99 10.07 -8.63
CA MET A 109 10.22 9.36 -9.66
C MET A 109 11.14 8.51 -10.56
N ALA A 110 12.26 9.09 -11.02
CA ALA A 110 13.23 8.38 -11.85
C ALA A 110 13.78 7.14 -11.13
N ARG A 111 14.12 7.26 -9.83
CA ARG A 111 14.59 6.13 -9.02
C ARG A 111 13.51 5.05 -8.83
N ALA A 112 12.27 5.44 -8.53
CA ALA A 112 11.16 4.50 -8.41
C ALA A 112 10.90 3.75 -9.72
N ARG A 113 10.91 4.47 -10.85
CA ARG A 113 10.76 3.86 -12.18
C ARG A 113 11.87 2.86 -12.48
N ALA A 114 13.12 3.22 -12.17
CA ALA A 114 14.26 2.32 -12.37
C ALA A 114 14.12 1.05 -11.51
N ALA A 115 13.67 1.18 -10.25
CA ALA A 115 13.43 0.03 -9.37
C ALA A 115 12.32 -0.89 -9.90
N VAL A 116 11.23 -0.34 -10.40
CA VAL A 116 10.14 -1.12 -11.03
C VAL A 116 10.66 -1.86 -12.27
N LEU A 117 11.41 -1.19 -13.14
CA LEU A 117 11.96 -1.82 -14.36
C LEU A 117 12.96 -2.94 -14.01
N ALA A 118 13.82 -2.73 -13.02
CA ALA A 118 14.76 -3.75 -12.54
C ALA A 118 14.06 -4.97 -11.94
N ALA A 119 12.86 -4.80 -11.39
CA ALA A 119 12.04 -5.87 -10.83
C ALA A 119 11.11 -6.56 -11.86
N GLY A 120 11.27 -6.30 -13.15
CA GLY A 120 10.50 -6.93 -14.22
C GLY A 120 9.36 -6.07 -14.78
N GLY A 121 9.31 -4.78 -14.43
CA GLY A 121 8.32 -3.85 -14.97
C GLY A 121 6.92 -4.02 -14.37
N ALA A 122 5.93 -3.33 -14.95
CA ALA A 122 4.56 -3.34 -14.46
C ALA A 122 3.90 -4.74 -14.51
N GLU A 123 4.38 -5.61 -15.39
CA GLU A 123 3.89 -6.98 -15.57
C GLU A 123 4.22 -7.90 -14.39
N ALA A 124 5.31 -7.60 -13.67
CA ALA A 124 5.70 -8.33 -12.48
C ALA A 124 4.87 -7.96 -11.23
N GLY A 125 4.09 -6.90 -11.30
CA GLY A 125 3.11 -6.55 -10.26
C GLY A 125 1.99 -7.57 -10.15
N ASN A 126 1.31 -7.60 -9.00
CA ASN A 126 0.12 -8.42 -8.85
C ASN A 126 -1.05 -7.91 -9.74
N VAL A 127 -2.22 -8.55 -9.66
CA VAL A 127 -3.36 -8.20 -10.52
C VAL A 127 -3.86 -6.77 -10.32
N PHE A 128 -3.79 -6.22 -9.10
CA PHE A 128 -4.41 -4.92 -8.79
C PHE A 128 -3.77 -3.72 -9.52
N PRO A 129 -2.44 -3.50 -9.49
CA PRO A 129 -1.85 -2.42 -10.28
C PRO A 129 -2.05 -2.62 -11.79
N ARG A 130 -2.12 -3.86 -12.28
CA ARG A 130 -2.42 -4.12 -13.70
C ARG A 130 -3.85 -3.70 -14.07
N ILE A 131 -4.83 -3.98 -13.21
CA ILE A 131 -6.21 -3.49 -13.36
C ILE A 131 -6.22 -1.95 -13.36
N GLN A 132 -5.55 -1.33 -12.41
CA GLN A 132 -5.48 0.13 -12.32
C GLN A 132 -4.88 0.75 -13.58
N LEU A 133 -3.74 0.24 -14.04
CA LEU A 133 -3.11 0.74 -15.27
C LEU A 133 -4.01 0.57 -16.50
N ALA A 134 -4.75 -0.55 -16.59
CA ALA A 134 -5.70 -0.80 -17.68
C ALA A 134 -6.89 0.17 -17.63
N LEU A 135 -7.44 0.46 -16.44
CA LEU A 135 -8.52 1.44 -16.26
C LEU A 135 -8.13 2.84 -16.73
N TYR A 136 -6.85 3.21 -16.58
CA TYR A 136 -6.31 4.49 -17.05
C TYR A 136 -5.77 4.47 -18.49
N GLY A 137 -5.92 3.36 -19.21
CA GLY A 137 -5.34 3.21 -20.54
C GLY A 137 -3.80 3.19 -20.58
N ALA A 138 -3.16 3.03 -19.42
CA ALA A 138 -1.70 2.96 -19.30
C ALA A 138 -1.15 1.53 -19.43
N GLY A 139 -2.02 0.54 -19.59
CA GLY A 139 -1.70 -0.85 -19.85
C GLY A 139 -2.83 -1.57 -20.59
N PRO A 140 -2.54 -2.69 -21.25
CA PRO A 140 -3.55 -3.42 -21.99
C PRO A 140 -4.42 -4.28 -21.05
N TRP A 141 -5.71 -4.41 -21.35
CA TRP A 141 -6.61 -5.33 -20.63
C TRP A 141 -6.20 -6.80 -20.73
N SER A 142 -5.45 -7.17 -21.78
CA SER A 142 -4.88 -8.52 -21.93
C SER A 142 -3.88 -8.89 -20.81
N ALA A 143 -3.31 -7.90 -20.12
CA ALA A 143 -2.44 -8.12 -18.97
C ALA A 143 -3.24 -8.43 -17.67
N VAL A 144 -4.55 -8.27 -17.68
CA VAL A 144 -5.44 -8.55 -16.54
C VAL A 144 -6.04 -9.94 -16.72
N PRO A 145 -5.87 -10.85 -15.73
CA PRO A 145 -6.48 -12.18 -15.81
C PRO A 145 -8.00 -12.08 -15.88
N THR A 146 -8.60 -12.79 -16.83
CA THR A 146 -10.06 -12.92 -16.91
C THR A 146 -10.52 -14.02 -15.97
N ILE A 147 -11.39 -13.70 -15.03
CA ILE A 147 -12.05 -14.69 -14.16
C ILE A 147 -13.46 -14.83 -14.68
N PRO A 148 -13.82 -15.97 -15.34
CA PRO A 148 -15.17 -16.22 -15.79
C PRO A 148 -16.12 -16.27 -14.58
N PRO A 149 -17.18 -15.45 -14.52
CA PRO A 149 -18.12 -15.46 -13.39
C PRO A 149 -18.83 -16.80 -13.24
N GLU A 150 -18.88 -17.60 -14.30
CA GLU A 150 -19.45 -18.94 -14.31
C GLU A 150 -18.73 -19.92 -13.35
N LEU A 151 -17.46 -19.66 -13.02
CA LEU A 151 -16.73 -20.44 -12.02
C LEU A 151 -17.38 -20.36 -10.63
N MET A 152 -18.13 -19.30 -10.35
CA MET A 152 -18.90 -19.17 -9.10
C MET A 152 -20.04 -20.17 -8.99
N LEU A 153 -20.53 -20.68 -10.13
CA LEU A 153 -21.58 -21.71 -10.22
C LEU A 153 -21.02 -23.14 -10.18
N ALA A 154 -19.70 -23.27 -10.11
CA ALA A 154 -19.06 -24.58 -10.05
C ALA A 154 -19.47 -25.34 -8.78
N PRO A 155 -19.65 -26.68 -8.86
CA PRO A 155 -20.01 -27.47 -7.70
C PRO A 155 -18.90 -27.53 -6.66
N ARG A 156 -19.24 -27.76 -5.40
CA ARG A 156 -18.31 -27.72 -4.24
C ARG A 156 -17.07 -28.63 -4.38
N TRP A 157 -17.14 -29.67 -5.18
CA TRP A 157 -16.00 -30.56 -5.45
C TRP A 157 -14.96 -29.94 -6.42
N PHE A 158 -15.34 -28.89 -7.15
CA PHE A 158 -14.44 -28.23 -8.09
C PHE A 158 -13.29 -27.54 -7.35
N PRO A 159 -12.03 -27.57 -7.89
CA PRO A 159 -10.86 -27.01 -7.21
C PRO A 159 -11.00 -25.52 -6.87
N VAL A 160 -11.65 -24.75 -7.75
CA VAL A 160 -11.91 -23.32 -7.56
C VAL A 160 -13.39 -23.15 -7.21
N HIS A 161 -13.70 -23.05 -5.92
CA HIS A 161 -15.06 -22.80 -5.43
C HIS A 161 -14.97 -21.79 -4.28
N LEU A 162 -15.94 -20.87 -4.20
CA LEU A 162 -16.03 -19.82 -3.16
C LEU A 162 -15.86 -20.34 -1.72
N SER A 163 -16.29 -21.56 -1.44
CA SER A 163 -16.13 -22.17 -0.11
C SER A 163 -14.69 -22.58 0.23
N LYS A 164 -13.75 -22.42 -0.70
CA LYS A 164 -12.33 -22.79 -0.54
C LYS A 164 -11.39 -21.58 -0.62
N ILE A 165 -11.93 -20.40 -0.80
CA ILE A 165 -11.29 -19.10 -0.75
C ILE A 165 -11.63 -18.48 0.60
#